data_9b1feee723f97384388cea1f99569b34
#
_entry.id   9b1feee723f97384388cea1f99569b34
#
_cell.length_a   1.000
_cell.length_b   1.000
_cell.length_c   1.000
_cell.angle_alpha   90.00
_cell.angle_beta   90.00
_cell.angle_gamma   90.00
#
_symmetry.space_group_name_H-M   'P 1'
#
loop_
_entity.id
_entity.type
_entity.pdbx_description
1 polymer ?
#
loop_
_entity_poly.entity_id
_entity_poly.type
_entity_poly.pdbx_seq_one_letter_code
_entity_poly.pdbx_strand_id
1 'polypeptide(L)'
;MLTGRRWKQLVMAAGLGFVVSAADSVASDWVRFRGPNGTGISTDSEPLPVEFGEGKNLKWKAALPGAGVSCPIVVGDRVFVTCYSGYGVSRQDAGDMQSLKRHMVCLDRADGKVLWERTIDAVLPEDEYSGMGVPEHGYASHTPVSDGERVYAFFGKSGVYCWDLEGKELWKASAGTGSDDRAWGSSSSPILAGQVLIVPAGPESRAVLGYDSKSGKQLWKAEGDSLGNVWGTPALSVVDDQRTDVVIGAPYEIWGINPATGKLRWYCSAMETDQFNSSVLIDGGTIYAVEGRGGGSIAIRAGGKGDVSGSNVVWSGNDSNRFSTPLLYEGRMYLISGGLVKCVNAADGKEIFQGRLTAGGPAAGGPPAGGPGGGGRGRGGFGGGRGGSDYASPVLGDGKIYYVNRAGDIYVLKPGAALEVLAKNRLTADQEDFSATPAISNGQIFFRSSRHLYCVSAQ
;
A
#
# COMPACT_ATOMS: atom_id res chain seq x y z
N MET A 1 -48.35 79.11 -6.78
CA MET A 1 -47.62 78.96 -8.04
C MET A 1 -46.32 78.19 -7.76
N LEU A 2 -46.36 76.93 -7.88
CA LEU A 2 -45.15 76.12 -7.82
C LEU A 2 -45.41 74.78 -8.56
N THR A 3 -44.75 74.58 -9.65
CA THR A 3 -44.91 73.48 -10.58
C THR A 3 -44.08 72.30 -10.10
N GLY A 4 -44.74 71.20 -9.81
CA GLY A 4 -44.07 69.90 -9.45
C GLY A 4 -43.67 69.14 -10.69
N ARG A 5 -42.36 68.84 -10.82
CA ARG A 5 -41.84 67.92 -11.79
C ARG A 5 -41.77 66.50 -11.14
N ARG A 6 -42.50 65.52 -11.69
CA ARG A 6 -42.42 64.12 -11.36
C ARG A 6 -41.23 63.52 -12.10
N TRP A 7 -40.30 62.94 -11.36
CA TRP A 7 -39.24 62.10 -11.91
C TRP A 7 -39.71 60.60 -11.94
N LYS A 8 -39.70 60.01 -13.11
CA LYS A 8 -39.89 58.57 -13.29
C LYS A 8 -38.56 57.90 -13.02
N GLN A 9 -38.53 57.07 -12.00
CA GLN A 9 -37.37 56.12 -11.79
C GLN A 9 -37.55 54.92 -12.71
N LEU A 10 -36.57 54.71 -13.58
CA LEU A 10 -36.38 53.48 -14.36
C LEU A 10 -35.67 52.47 -13.47
N VAL A 11 -36.34 51.37 -13.13
CA VAL A 11 -35.73 50.23 -12.44
C VAL A 11 -35.16 49.34 -13.53
N MET A 12 -33.81 49.31 -13.68
CA MET A 12 -33.11 48.28 -14.43
C MET A 12 -32.99 47.05 -13.57
N ALA A 13 -33.65 45.96 -13.93
CA ALA A 13 -33.44 44.64 -13.38
C ALA A 13 -32.18 44.06 -14.02
N ALA A 14 -31.06 44.05 -13.27
CA ALA A 14 -29.85 43.30 -13.64
C ALA A 14 -30.07 41.83 -13.30
N GLY A 15 -30.32 41.01 -14.31
CA GLY A 15 -30.31 39.55 -14.15
C GLY A 15 -28.88 39.07 -13.89
N LEU A 16 -28.55 38.68 -12.65
CA LEU A 16 -27.36 37.91 -12.37
C LEU A 16 -27.60 36.48 -12.90
N GLY A 17 -27.02 36.18 -14.06
CA GLY A 17 -26.84 34.82 -14.53
C GLY A 17 -25.84 34.13 -13.59
N PHE A 18 -26.30 33.18 -12.79
CA PHE A 18 -25.42 32.22 -12.11
C PHE A 18 -24.77 31.32 -13.19
N VAL A 19 -23.54 31.64 -13.54
CA VAL A 19 -22.68 30.65 -14.24
C VAL A 19 -22.33 29.61 -13.19
N VAL A 20 -23.02 28.46 -13.22
CA VAL A 20 -22.59 27.26 -12.52
C VAL A 20 -21.36 26.80 -13.26
N SER A 21 -20.18 27.19 -12.79
CA SER A 21 -18.94 26.59 -13.17
C SER A 21 -19.04 25.12 -12.71
N ALA A 22 -19.11 24.19 -13.67
CA ALA A 22 -18.84 22.79 -13.39
C ALA A 22 -17.42 22.76 -12.81
N ALA A 23 -17.30 22.56 -11.51
CA ALA A 23 -16.04 22.19 -10.92
C ALA A 23 -15.67 20.85 -11.58
N ASP A 24 -14.69 20.88 -12.49
CA ASP A 24 -14.03 19.66 -12.92
C ASP A 24 -13.59 18.96 -11.62
N SER A 25 -14.17 17.79 -11.34
CA SER A 25 -13.75 16.98 -10.22
C SER A 25 -12.30 16.60 -10.51
N VAL A 26 -11.36 17.22 -9.81
CA VAL A 26 -9.96 16.86 -9.89
C VAL A 26 -9.92 15.37 -9.51
N ALA A 27 -9.58 14.54 -10.48
CA ALA A 27 -9.44 13.11 -10.27
C ALA A 27 -8.56 12.87 -9.04
N SER A 28 -9.02 12.07 -8.07
CA SER A 28 -8.20 11.80 -6.90
C SER A 28 -7.09 10.84 -7.31
N ASP A 29 -5.87 11.36 -7.32
CA ASP A 29 -4.68 10.60 -7.60
C ASP A 29 -4.40 9.55 -6.52
N TRP A 30 -3.84 8.41 -6.92
CA TRP A 30 -3.37 7.35 -6.02
C TRP A 30 -1.85 7.29 -6.03
N VAL A 31 -1.21 8.30 -5.45
CA VAL A 31 0.19 8.68 -5.69
C VAL A 31 1.24 7.85 -4.95
N ARG A 32 0.85 6.86 -4.14
CA ARG A 32 1.77 6.04 -3.33
C ARG A 32 1.14 4.69 -2.97
N PHE A 33 1.94 3.83 -2.33
CA PHE A 33 1.45 2.59 -1.73
C PHE A 33 0.23 2.84 -0.85
N ARG A 34 -0.87 2.15 -1.15
CA ARG A 34 -2.18 2.26 -0.47
C ARG A 34 -2.80 3.67 -0.51
N GLY A 35 -2.47 4.47 -1.54
CA GLY A 35 -3.11 5.76 -1.79
C GLY A 35 -2.91 6.81 -0.69
N PRO A 36 -3.90 7.68 -0.44
CA PRO A 36 -3.76 8.79 0.49
C PRO A 36 -3.27 8.33 1.87
N ASN A 37 -2.09 8.82 2.25
CA ASN A 37 -1.38 8.48 3.50
C ASN A 37 -1.28 6.98 3.84
N GLY A 38 -1.36 6.10 2.84
CA GLY A 38 -1.29 4.64 3.05
C GLY A 38 -2.53 4.04 3.68
N THR A 39 -3.66 4.73 3.67
CA THR A 39 -4.91 4.28 4.31
C THR A 39 -5.58 3.11 3.59
N GLY A 40 -5.35 2.97 2.28
CA GLY A 40 -6.07 2.03 1.42
C GLY A 40 -7.48 2.50 1.07
N ILE A 41 -7.81 3.76 1.31
CA ILE A 41 -9.15 4.31 1.10
C ILE A 41 -9.11 5.36 -0.02
N SER A 42 -9.94 5.17 -1.06
CA SER A 42 -10.18 6.17 -2.08
C SER A 42 -11.11 7.25 -1.55
N THR A 43 -10.80 8.49 -1.89
CA THR A 43 -11.66 9.65 -1.62
C THR A 43 -12.60 9.96 -2.78
N ASP A 44 -12.55 9.15 -3.86
CA ASP A 44 -13.42 9.32 -5.01
C ASP A 44 -14.88 9.01 -4.67
N SER A 45 -15.79 9.75 -5.28
CA SER A 45 -17.23 9.50 -5.23
C SER A 45 -17.74 8.72 -6.44
N GLU A 46 -16.89 8.42 -7.41
CA GLU A 46 -17.26 7.72 -8.63
C GLU A 46 -17.64 6.26 -8.35
N PRO A 47 -18.69 5.73 -9.00
CA PRO A 47 -19.14 4.37 -8.77
C PRO A 47 -18.10 3.35 -9.24
N LEU A 48 -17.90 2.31 -8.43
CA LEU A 48 -17.02 1.19 -8.74
C LEU A 48 -17.83 -0.10 -8.97
N PRO A 49 -17.44 -0.94 -9.94
CA PRO A 49 -18.19 -2.15 -10.27
C PRO A 49 -18.08 -3.20 -9.16
N VAL A 50 -19.18 -3.89 -8.89
CA VAL A 50 -19.23 -5.06 -8.01
C VAL A 50 -18.80 -6.32 -8.77
N GLU A 51 -19.26 -6.46 -10.01
CA GLU A 51 -18.95 -7.60 -10.87
C GLU A 51 -18.09 -7.17 -12.06
N PHE A 52 -16.98 -7.88 -12.28
CA PHE A 52 -16.05 -7.62 -13.38
C PHE A 52 -15.23 -8.87 -13.72
N GLY A 53 -14.66 -8.87 -14.91
CA GLY A 53 -13.86 -9.97 -15.42
C GLY A 53 -13.74 -9.90 -16.93
N GLU A 54 -13.28 -10.95 -17.57
CA GLU A 54 -13.20 -11.01 -19.03
C GLU A 54 -14.57 -10.74 -19.64
N GLY A 55 -14.67 -9.70 -20.49
CA GLY A 55 -15.92 -9.31 -21.16
C GLY A 55 -16.91 -8.49 -20.31
N LYS A 56 -16.61 -8.18 -19.06
CA LYS A 56 -17.48 -7.36 -18.20
C LYS A 56 -16.66 -6.37 -17.38
N ASN A 57 -16.86 -5.07 -17.56
CA ASN A 57 -16.24 -4.01 -16.77
C ASN A 57 -14.68 -4.03 -16.76
N LEU A 58 -14.05 -4.87 -17.58
CA LEU A 58 -12.62 -4.85 -17.85
C LEU A 58 -12.36 -3.85 -18.98
N LYS A 59 -11.77 -2.69 -18.63
CA LYS A 59 -11.49 -1.63 -19.60
C LYS A 59 -10.31 -1.99 -20.50
N TRP A 60 -9.21 -2.45 -19.91
CA TRP A 60 -8.04 -2.93 -20.62
C TRP A 60 -7.18 -3.87 -19.75
N LYS A 61 -6.36 -4.68 -20.46
CA LYS A 61 -5.31 -5.54 -19.93
C LYS A 61 -4.02 -5.21 -20.65
N ALA A 62 -2.96 -4.86 -19.94
CA ALA A 62 -1.66 -4.51 -20.50
C ALA A 62 -0.58 -5.49 -20.01
N ALA A 63 0.21 -6.04 -20.93
CA ALA A 63 1.37 -6.85 -20.61
C ALA A 63 2.49 -5.96 -20.06
N LEU A 64 3.19 -6.45 -19.02
CA LEU A 64 4.32 -5.77 -18.42
C LEU A 64 5.65 -6.37 -18.92
N PRO A 65 6.73 -5.59 -18.99
CA PRO A 65 8.02 -6.05 -19.53
C PRO A 65 8.74 -7.06 -18.65
N GLY A 66 8.24 -7.29 -17.43
CA GLY A 66 8.83 -8.21 -16.48
C GLY A 66 7.95 -8.48 -15.28
N ALA A 67 8.43 -9.33 -14.38
CA ALA A 67 7.77 -9.67 -13.15
C ALA A 67 7.84 -8.54 -12.12
N GLY A 68 7.10 -8.69 -11.00
CA GLY A 68 7.14 -7.79 -9.85
C GLY A 68 5.81 -7.70 -9.13
N VAL A 69 5.85 -7.17 -7.91
CA VAL A 69 4.69 -7.04 -7.02
C VAL A 69 4.47 -5.61 -6.53
N SER A 70 5.18 -4.61 -7.09
CA SER A 70 4.90 -3.21 -6.75
C SER A 70 3.45 -2.87 -7.07
N CYS A 71 2.79 -2.11 -6.20
CA CYS A 71 1.44 -1.68 -6.45
C CYS A 71 1.41 -0.59 -7.54
N PRO A 72 0.36 -0.51 -8.36
CA PRO A 72 0.20 0.62 -9.27
C PRO A 72 -0.03 1.92 -8.49
N ILE A 73 0.53 3.02 -9.00
CA ILE A 73 0.14 4.37 -8.61
C ILE A 73 -0.45 5.09 -9.81
N VAL A 74 -1.34 6.04 -9.55
CA VAL A 74 -2.04 6.82 -10.58
C VAL A 74 -1.76 8.30 -10.35
N VAL A 75 -1.30 8.97 -11.40
CA VAL A 75 -1.01 10.42 -11.40
C VAL A 75 -1.60 11.01 -12.68
N GLY A 76 -2.71 11.72 -12.56
CA GLY A 76 -3.46 12.22 -13.71
C GLY A 76 -3.81 11.11 -14.70
N ASP A 77 -3.33 11.22 -15.92
CA ASP A 77 -3.57 10.25 -17.01
C ASP A 77 -2.52 9.14 -17.11
N ARG A 78 -1.70 8.96 -16.09
CA ARG A 78 -0.60 7.99 -16.10
C ARG A 78 -0.73 6.98 -14.97
N VAL A 79 -0.34 5.75 -15.26
CA VAL A 79 -0.21 4.67 -14.27
C VAL A 79 1.24 4.20 -14.25
N PHE A 80 1.81 4.08 -13.06
CA PHE A 80 3.21 3.69 -12.89
C PHE A 80 3.34 2.40 -12.09
N VAL A 81 4.23 1.53 -12.56
CA VAL A 81 4.65 0.30 -11.84
C VAL A 81 6.14 0.06 -12.02
N THR A 82 6.74 -0.69 -11.11
CA THR A 82 8.11 -1.19 -11.28
C THR A 82 8.09 -2.67 -11.64
N CYS A 83 9.01 -3.12 -12.49
CA CYS A 83 9.19 -4.52 -12.89
C CYS A 83 10.66 -4.94 -12.77
N TYR A 84 10.93 -6.23 -12.92
CA TYR A 84 12.28 -6.77 -13.11
C TYR A 84 12.27 -7.90 -14.15
N SER A 85 13.40 -8.13 -14.79
CA SER A 85 13.57 -9.16 -15.81
C SER A 85 14.99 -9.76 -15.78
N GLY A 86 15.21 -10.78 -16.60
CA GLY A 86 16.50 -11.41 -16.81
C GLY A 86 16.87 -12.46 -15.79
N TYR A 87 16.71 -12.21 -14.50
CA TYR A 87 17.01 -13.14 -13.42
C TYR A 87 15.85 -13.27 -12.44
N GLY A 88 15.60 -14.47 -11.93
CA GLY A 88 14.60 -14.70 -10.88
C GLY A 88 13.14 -14.58 -11.33
N VAL A 89 12.85 -14.67 -12.63
CA VAL A 89 11.49 -14.62 -13.18
C VAL A 89 10.79 -15.99 -13.17
N SER A 90 11.54 -17.05 -12.92
CA SER A 90 11.05 -18.43 -12.81
C SER A 90 11.65 -19.11 -11.59
N ARG A 91 10.81 -19.86 -10.85
CA ARG A 91 11.27 -20.67 -9.69
C ARG A 91 11.99 -21.94 -10.13
N GLN A 92 11.78 -22.41 -11.36
CA GLN A 92 12.41 -23.60 -11.91
C GLN A 92 13.84 -23.34 -12.37
N ASP A 93 14.08 -22.16 -12.90
CA ASP A 93 15.38 -21.70 -13.35
C ASP A 93 15.46 -20.18 -13.12
N ALA A 94 16.28 -19.77 -12.19
CA ALA A 94 16.48 -18.37 -11.88
C ALA A 94 17.29 -17.63 -12.98
N GLY A 95 18.09 -18.37 -13.75
CA GLY A 95 18.96 -17.78 -14.77
C GLY A 95 20.27 -17.22 -14.21
N ASP A 96 20.89 -16.32 -14.99
CA ASP A 96 22.13 -15.64 -14.61
C ASP A 96 21.83 -14.29 -13.96
N MET A 97 22.31 -14.09 -12.73
CA MET A 97 22.13 -12.85 -11.96
C MET A 97 22.69 -11.61 -12.69
N GLN A 98 23.72 -11.79 -13.52
CA GLN A 98 24.28 -10.70 -14.35
C GLN A 98 23.25 -10.12 -15.34
N SER A 99 22.20 -10.88 -15.64
CA SER A 99 21.12 -10.45 -16.55
C SER A 99 20.01 -9.67 -15.85
N LEU A 100 20.06 -9.52 -14.51
CA LEU A 100 19.02 -8.82 -13.77
C LEU A 100 18.89 -7.36 -14.19
N LYS A 101 17.70 -6.99 -14.63
CA LYS A 101 17.31 -5.61 -14.95
C LYS A 101 16.11 -5.22 -14.11
N ARG A 102 16.01 -3.95 -13.78
CA ARG A 102 14.83 -3.33 -13.17
C ARG A 102 14.22 -2.33 -14.13
N HIS A 103 12.90 -2.17 -14.06
CA HIS A 103 12.16 -1.31 -14.99
C HIS A 103 11.23 -0.39 -14.22
N MET A 104 11.22 0.89 -14.59
CA MET A 104 10.14 1.81 -14.29
C MET A 104 9.27 1.91 -15.54
N VAL A 105 7.98 1.65 -15.40
CA VAL A 105 7.02 1.60 -16.51
C VAL A 105 5.92 2.61 -16.27
N CYS A 106 5.67 3.46 -17.26
CA CYS A 106 4.55 4.38 -17.31
C CYS A 106 3.57 3.95 -18.40
N LEU A 107 2.32 3.80 -18.04
CA LEU A 107 1.25 3.43 -18.96
C LEU A 107 0.22 4.57 -19.05
N ASP A 108 -0.40 4.67 -20.21
CA ASP A 108 -1.58 5.51 -20.40
C ASP A 108 -2.76 4.93 -19.61
N ARG A 109 -3.41 5.75 -18.82
CA ARG A 109 -4.56 5.36 -18.00
C ARG A 109 -5.79 4.98 -18.82
N ALA A 110 -5.96 5.59 -20.00
CA ALA A 110 -7.14 5.40 -20.81
C ALA A 110 -7.20 4.03 -21.50
N ASP A 111 -6.04 3.52 -21.98
CA ASP A 111 -5.97 2.32 -22.82
C ASP A 111 -4.87 1.31 -22.42
N GLY A 112 -4.05 1.63 -21.40
CA GLY A 112 -3.00 0.75 -20.89
C GLY A 112 -1.75 0.67 -21.78
N LYS A 113 -1.62 1.51 -22.82
CA LYS A 113 -0.41 1.55 -23.64
C LYS A 113 0.79 2.04 -22.84
N VAL A 114 1.94 1.42 -23.03
CA VAL A 114 3.20 1.90 -22.45
C VAL A 114 3.58 3.21 -23.12
N LEU A 115 3.61 4.29 -22.33
CA LEU A 115 4.05 5.61 -22.77
C LEU A 115 5.58 5.69 -22.78
N TRP A 116 6.20 5.15 -21.74
CA TRP A 116 7.64 5.03 -21.65
C TRP A 116 8.05 3.94 -20.66
N GLU A 117 9.27 3.45 -20.82
CA GLU A 117 9.95 2.51 -19.95
C GLU A 117 11.39 3.00 -19.70
N ARG A 118 11.89 2.79 -18.47
CA ARG A 118 13.30 3.02 -18.11
C ARG A 118 13.87 1.75 -17.51
N THR A 119 14.90 1.24 -18.16
CA THR A 119 15.62 0.05 -17.71
C THR A 119 16.84 0.46 -16.91
N ILE A 120 17.06 -0.18 -15.79
CA ILE A 120 18.11 0.08 -14.81
C ILE A 120 18.88 -1.21 -14.60
N ASP A 121 20.21 -1.14 -14.70
CA ASP A 121 21.07 -2.26 -14.35
C ASP A 121 21.05 -2.53 -12.85
N ALA A 122 21.05 -3.79 -12.47
CA ALA A 122 21.15 -4.17 -11.07
C ALA A 122 22.57 -3.87 -10.55
N VAL A 123 22.65 -3.38 -9.31
CA VAL A 123 23.92 -3.33 -8.58
C VAL A 123 24.15 -4.69 -7.93
N LEU A 124 25.22 -5.34 -8.32
CA LEU A 124 25.53 -6.70 -7.90
C LEU A 124 26.59 -6.74 -6.79
N PRO A 125 26.60 -7.81 -5.96
CA PRO A 125 25.65 -8.93 -5.98
C PRO A 125 24.30 -8.57 -5.35
N GLU A 126 23.22 -9.08 -5.94
CA GLU A 126 21.90 -9.10 -5.31
C GLU A 126 21.75 -10.30 -4.37
N ASP A 127 20.69 -10.28 -3.55
CA ASP A 127 20.31 -11.45 -2.79
C ASP A 127 19.80 -12.53 -3.75
N GLU A 128 20.19 -13.79 -3.50
CA GLU A 128 19.89 -14.87 -4.44
C GLU A 128 18.39 -15.17 -4.54
N TYR A 129 17.94 -15.52 -5.75
CA TYR A 129 16.58 -16.00 -5.98
C TYR A 129 16.45 -17.45 -5.53
N SER A 130 16.54 -17.67 -4.22
CA SER A 130 16.53 -19.00 -3.60
C SER A 130 15.77 -19.00 -2.28
N GLY A 131 15.35 -20.16 -1.83
CA GLY A 131 14.69 -20.34 -0.54
C GLY A 131 13.34 -19.64 -0.40
N MET A 132 13.10 -19.04 0.77
CA MET A 132 11.98 -18.16 1.10
C MET A 132 12.48 -16.72 1.12
N GLY A 133 11.68 -15.76 0.72
CA GLY A 133 12.04 -14.34 0.68
C GLY A 133 12.03 -13.84 -0.74
N VAL A 134 13.17 -13.59 -1.38
CA VAL A 134 13.22 -13.03 -2.75
C VAL A 134 12.28 -13.76 -3.73
N PRO A 135 12.18 -15.10 -3.77
CA PRO A 135 11.22 -15.78 -4.65
C PRO A 135 9.74 -15.49 -4.37
N GLU A 136 9.40 -14.95 -3.21
CA GLU A 136 8.02 -14.62 -2.86
C GLU A 136 7.57 -13.27 -3.41
N HIS A 137 8.49 -12.31 -3.62
CA HIS A 137 8.16 -10.96 -4.04
C HIS A 137 9.06 -10.39 -5.16
N GLY A 138 10.17 -11.06 -5.50
CA GLY A 138 11.10 -10.66 -6.56
C GLY A 138 11.90 -9.40 -6.25
N TYR A 139 12.43 -8.78 -7.31
CA TYR A 139 13.34 -7.64 -7.23
C TYR A 139 12.68 -6.28 -7.55
N ALA A 140 11.34 -6.23 -7.64
CA ALA A 140 10.57 -5.02 -7.90
C ALA A 140 9.30 -5.00 -7.04
N SER A 141 9.48 -4.89 -5.73
CA SER A 141 8.42 -4.89 -4.72
C SER A 141 8.02 -3.50 -4.28
N HIS A 142 8.97 -2.57 -4.27
CA HIS A 142 8.74 -1.20 -3.84
C HIS A 142 7.78 -0.48 -4.78
N THR A 143 6.69 0.04 -4.21
CA THR A 143 5.73 0.85 -4.95
C THR A 143 6.30 2.25 -5.14
N PRO A 144 6.24 2.83 -6.35
CA PRO A 144 6.64 4.20 -6.58
C PRO A 144 5.82 5.20 -5.75
N VAL A 145 6.34 6.42 -5.61
CA VAL A 145 5.60 7.56 -5.05
C VAL A 145 5.73 8.78 -5.96
N SER A 146 4.71 9.65 -5.98
CA SER A 146 4.73 10.88 -6.79
C SER A 146 4.32 12.09 -5.96
N ASP A 147 4.86 13.26 -6.32
CA ASP A 147 4.44 14.57 -5.85
C ASP A 147 3.48 15.28 -6.83
N GLY A 148 3.05 14.58 -7.90
CA GLY A 148 2.22 15.13 -8.97
C GLY A 148 3.02 15.73 -10.14
N GLU A 149 4.30 16.03 -9.96
CA GLU A 149 5.21 16.55 -10.99
C GLU A 149 6.33 15.56 -11.33
N ARG A 150 6.70 14.72 -10.37
CA ARG A 150 7.79 13.75 -10.45
C ARG A 150 7.33 12.41 -9.94
N VAL A 151 7.99 11.37 -10.39
CA VAL A 151 7.83 10.02 -9.88
C VAL A 151 9.16 9.52 -9.33
N TYR A 152 9.10 8.90 -8.14
CA TYR A 152 10.24 8.38 -7.42
C TYR A 152 10.10 6.87 -7.27
N ALA A 153 11.17 6.13 -7.56
CA ALA A 153 11.20 4.70 -7.33
C ALA A 153 12.44 4.29 -6.55
N PHE A 154 12.25 3.36 -5.63
CA PHE A 154 13.33 2.71 -4.90
C PHE A 154 13.51 1.30 -5.44
N PHE A 155 14.75 0.94 -5.77
CA PHE A 155 15.12 -0.34 -6.36
C PHE A 155 16.14 -1.11 -5.52
N GLY A 156 15.99 -1.06 -4.18
CA GLY A 156 16.88 -1.75 -3.28
C GLY A 156 18.33 -1.31 -3.47
N LYS A 157 19.25 -2.26 -3.66
CA LYS A 157 20.69 -2.00 -3.85
C LYS A 157 20.99 -1.12 -5.06
N SER A 158 20.12 -1.09 -6.09
CA SER A 158 20.28 -0.21 -7.24
C SER A 158 19.96 1.25 -6.95
N GLY A 159 19.41 1.56 -5.75
CA GLY A 159 19.23 2.92 -5.27
C GLY A 159 17.87 3.53 -5.58
N VAL A 160 17.82 4.84 -5.45
CA VAL A 160 16.63 5.68 -5.61
C VAL A 160 16.75 6.50 -6.88
N TYR A 161 15.67 6.58 -7.64
CA TYR A 161 15.60 7.31 -8.89
C TYR A 161 14.42 8.27 -8.88
N CYS A 162 14.59 9.40 -9.57
CA CYS A 162 13.54 10.38 -9.82
C CYS A 162 13.48 10.71 -11.30
N TRP A 163 12.27 10.69 -11.84
CA TRP A 163 11.97 11.14 -13.21
C TRP A 163 10.87 12.19 -13.19
N ASP A 164 10.82 13.03 -14.24
CA ASP A 164 9.58 13.75 -14.54
C ASP A 164 8.52 12.77 -15.07
N LEU A 165 7.30 13.26 -15.25
CA LEU A 165 6.20 12.40 -15.69
C LEU A 165 6.36 11.93 -17.15
N GLU A 166 7.24 12.55 -17.93
CA GLU A 166 7.63 12.18 -19.31
C GLU A 166 8.77 11.14 -19.32
N GLY A 167 9.29 10.78 -18.14
CA GLY A 167 10.31 9.75 -17.97
C GLY A 167 11.75 10.24 -18.16
N LYS A 168 12.00 11.53 -18.15
CA LYS A 168 13.37 12.07 -18.12
C LYS A 168 13.93 11.90 -16.71
N GLU A 169 15.07 11.20 -16.58
CA GLU A 169 15.78 11.10 -15.31
C GLU A 169 16.24 12.48 -14.84
N LEU A 170 15.85 12.85 -13.64
CA LEU A 170 16.21 14.10 -12.98
C LEU A 170 17.40 13.92 -12.05
N TRP A 171 17.36 12.83 -11.25
CA TRP A 171 18.45 12.48 -10.36
C TRP A 171 18.36 11.00 -9.95
N LYS A 172 19.48 10.49 -9.43
CA LYS A 172 19.57 9.20 -8.75
C LYS A 172 20.48 9.28 -7.53
N ALA A 173 20.25 8.42 -6.54
CA ALA A 173 21.01 8.36 -5.31
C ALA A 173 21.15 6.93 -4.80
N SER A 174 22.24 6.62 -4.11
CA SER A 174 22.40 5.32 -3.45
C SER A 174 21.62 5.28 -2.15
N ALA A 175 21.05 4.12 -1.81
CA ALA A 175 20.44 3.84 -0.51
C ALA A 175 21.23 2.80 0.32
N GLY A 176 22.42 2.42 -0.16
CA GLY A 176 23.24 1.34 0.38
C GLY A 176 23.15 0.08 -0.49
N THR A 177 24.00 -0.91 -0.18
CA THR A 177 24.15 -2.17 -0.93
C THR A 177 24.20 -3.39 -0.02
N GLY A 178 23.80 -3.25 1.25
CA GLY A 178 23.71 -4.34 2.21
C GLY A 178 22.55 -5.30 1.93
N SER A 179 22.40 -6.26 2.83
CA SER A 179 21.30 -7.23 2.85
C SER A 179 20.79 -7.37 4.28
N ASP A 180 19.55 -7.82 4.42
CA ASP A 180 19.04 -8.27 5.72
C ASP A 180 19.70 -9.62 6.12
N ASP A 181 19.57 -9.98 7.39
CA ASP A 181 20.21 -11.18 7.94
C ASP A 181 19.73 -12.51 7.32
N ARG A 182 18.61 -12.47 6.60
CA ARG A 182 17.98 -13.62 5.93
C ARG A 182 18.16 -13.61 4.42
N ALA A 183 18.74 -12.53 3.87
CA ALA A 183 18.86 -12.29 2.44
C ALA A 183 17.49 -12.40 1.71
N TRP A 184 16.45 -11.84 2.32
CA TRP A 184 15.10 -11.84 1.74
C TRP A 184 14.86 -10.66 0.78
N GLY A 185 15.77 -9.70 0.76
CA GLY A 185 15.65 -8.48 0.00
C GLY A 185 14.69 -7.47 0.68
N SER A 186 14.41 -6.37 0.02
CA SER A 186 13.61 -5.28 0.56
C SER A 186 12.30 -5.06 -0.20
N SER A 187 11.28 -4.54 0.48
CA SER A 187 9.98 -4.24 -0.11
C SER A 187 9.29 -2.99 0.43
N SER A 188 9.84 -2.35 1.47
CA SER A 188 9.29 -1.11 2.01
C SER A 188 9.29 0.01 0.99
N SER A 189 8.13 0.61 0.73
CA SER A 189 7.99 1.64 -0.29
C SER A 189 8.37 3.03 0.22
N PRO A 190 8.94 3.91 -0.63
CA PRO A 190 9.21 5.28 -0.28
C PRO A 190 7.94 6.09 -0.07
N ILE A 191 8.03 7.16 0.73
CA ILE A 191 6.96 8.12 0.96
C ILE A 191 7.47 9.55 0.86
N LEU A 192 6.58 10.50 0.66
CA LEU A 192 6.89 11.93 0.69
C LEU A 192 6.35 12.57 1.97
N ALA A 193 7.18 13.39 2.61
CA ALA A 193 6.80 14.29 3.69
C ALA A 193 7.21 15.72 3.32
N GLY A 194 6.31 16.46 2.69
CA GLY A 194 6.63 17.74 2.06
C GLY A 194 7.69 17.58 0.97
N GLN A 195 8.83 18.25 1.12
CA GLN A 195 9.95 18.16 0.17
C GLN A 195 11.00 17.09 0.54
N VAL A 196 10.70 16.23 1.48
CA VAL A 196 11.58 15.13 1.86
C VAL A 196 11.03 13.82 1.34
N LEU A 197 11.79 13.17 0.46
CA LEU A 197 11.57 11.78 0.07
C LEU A 197 12.18 10.89 1.16
N ILE A 198 11.36 10.07 1.79
CA ILE A 198 11.75 9.16 2.87
C ILE A 198 11.82 7.75 2.31
N VAL A 199 12.98 7.13 2.41
CA VAL A 199 13.28 5.82 1.87
C VAL A 199 13.64 4.86 3.01
N PRO A 200 12.82 3.86 3.30
CA PRO A 200 13.13 2.85 4.31
C PRO A 200 14.07 1.79 3.72
N ALA A 201 15.38 2.09 3.78
CA ALA A 201 16.45 1.24 3.25
C ALA A 201 16.99 0.30 4.33
N GLY A 202 16.08 -0.46 4.95
CA GLY A 202 16.41 -1.37 6.05
C GLY A 202 17.46 -2.41 5.66
N PRO A 203 17.20 -3.30 4.73
CA PRO A 203 18.19 -4.26 4.25
C PRO A 203 19.46 -3.61 3.71
N GLU A 204 19.33 -2.57 2.89
CA GLU A 204 20.47 -1.96 2.17
C GLU A 204 21.44 -1.20 3.08
N SER A 205 20.96 -0.58 4.16
CA SER A 205 21.79 0.29 5.01
C SER A 205 21.41 0.33 6.49
N ARG A 206 20.50 -0.55 6.95
CA ARG A 206 19.94 -0.57 8.31
C ARG A 206 19.46 0.82 8.75
N ALA A 207 18.78 1.52 7.83
CA ALA A 207 18.42 2.92 8.03
C ALA A 207 17.11 3.30 7.33
N VAL A 208 16.51 4.38 7.83
CA VAL A 208 15.58 5.21 7.08
C VAL A 208 16.36 6.43 6.59
N LEU A 209 16.23 6.75 5.30
CA LEU A 209 16.95 7.83 4.65
C LEU A 209 16.00 8.95 4.24
N GLY A 210 16.43 10.20 4.39
CA GLY A 210 15.70 11.34 3.87
C GLY A 210 16.50 12.04 2.78
N TYR A 211 15.88 12.24 1.63
CA TYR A 211 16.44 12.94 0.49
C TYR A 211 15.63 14.20 0.18
N ASP A 212 16.31 15.27 -0.24
CA ASP A 212 15.62 16.39 -0.89
C ASP A 212 14.98 15.89 -2.19
N SER A 213 13.66 15.99 -2.30
CA SER A 213 12.91 15.41 -3.40
C SER A 213 13.26 16.02 -4.76
N LYS A 214 13.75 17.26 -4.80
CA LYS A 214 14.11 17.97 -6.05
C LYS A 214 15.50 17.62 -6.55
N SER A 215 16.47 17.47 -5.64
CA SER A 215 17.87 17.31 -6.00
C SER A 215 18.44 15.90 -5.76
N GLY A 216 17.75 15.04 -5.00
CA GLY A 216 18.28 13.75 -4.59
C GLY A 216 19.40 13.82 -3.55
N LYS A 217 19.69 15.02 -3.01
CA LYS A 217 20.70 15.16 -1.95
C LYS A 217 20.20 14.50 -0.68
N GLN A 218 21.00 13.61 -0.11
CA GLN A 218 20.70 13.04 1.21
C GLN A 218 20.75 14.14 2.28
N LEU A 219 19.64 14.32 2.98
CA LEU A 219 19.49 15.30 4.07
C LEU A 219 19.85 14.70 5.41
N TRP A 220 19.44 13.44 5.63
CA TRP A 220 19.67 12.74 6.89
C TRP A 220 19.62 11.21 6.70
N LYS A 221 20.15 10.52 7.71
CA LYS A 221 20.12 9.06 7.85
C LYS A 221 19.77 8.74 9.31
N ALA A 222 18.71 7.97 9.53
CA ALA A 222 18.30 7.46 10.83
C ALA A 222 18.66 5.96 10.87
N GLU A 223 19.71 5.62 11.60
CA GLU A 223 20.25 4.26 11.68
C GLU A 223 19.68 3.49 12.86
N GLY A 224 19.51 2.19 12.69
CA GLY A 224 19.12 1.24 13.74
C GLY A 224 19.27 -0.20 13.26
N ASP A 225 19.96 -1.03 14.04
CA ASP A 225 20.22 -2.43 13.65
C ASP A 225 18.93 -3.22 13.41
N SER A 226 17.86 -2.95 14.18
CA SER A 226 16.55 -3.57 14.02
C SER A 226 15.88 -3.25 12.68
N LEU A 227 16.24 -2.15 12.02
CA LEU A 227 15.66 -1.75 10.74
C LEU A 227 16.01 -2.72 9.60
N GLY A 228 17.03 -3.56 9.73
CA GLY A 228 17.37 -4.59 8.74
C GLY A 228 16.22 -5.57 8.46
N ASN A 229 15.31 -5.77 9.40
CA ASN A 229 14.19 -6.71 9.30
C ASN A 229 12.83 -5.99 9.19
N VAL A 230 12.75 -4.90 8.43
CA VAL A 230 11.54 -4.10 8.22
C VAL A 230 11.14 -4.11 6.74
N TRP A 231 9.92 -4.57 6.47
CA TRP A 231 9.32 -4.61 5.13
C TRP A 231 8.05 -3.75 5.02
N GLY A 232 7.53 -3.26 6.16
CA GLY A 232 6.38 -2.35 6.21
C GLY A 232 6.72 -0.95 5.70
N THR A 233 5.79 -0.34 4.98
CA THR A 233 5.92 1.05 4.50
C THR A 233 5.55 2.04 5.60
N PRO A 234 6.32 3.12 5.80
CA PRO A 234 6.00 4.16 6.79
C PRO A 234 4.72 4.93 6.45
N ALA A 235 4.11 5.54 7.47
CA ALA A 235 3.00 6.48 7.32
C ALA A 235 3.31 7.81 8.03
N LEU A 236 2.57 8.86 7.66
CA LEU A 236 2.67 10.17 8.30
C LEU A 236 1.59 10.30 9.37
N SER A 237 1.98 10.66 10.58
CA SER A 237 1.08 10.97 11.68
C SER A 237 1.11 12.46 11.98
N VAL A 238 0.00 13.13 11.72
CA VAL A 238 -0.21 14.51 12.15
C VAL A 238 -0.50 14.48 13.65
N VAL A 239 0.39 15.04 14.45
CA VAL A 239 0.26 15.11 15.91
C VAL A 239 -0.47 16.39 16.32
N ASP A 240 -0.11 17.50 15.69
CA ASP A 240 -0.73 18.81 15.82
C ASP A 240 -0.43 19.67 14.59
N ASP A 241 -0.88 20.93 14.59
CA ASP A 241 -0.75 21.87 13.46
C ASP A 241 0.72 22.16 13.06
N GLN A 242 1.68 21.89 13.94
CA GLN A 242 3.10 22.18 13.71
C GLN A 242 3.95 20.89 13.66
N ARG A 243 3.33 19.74 13.95
CA ARG A 243 4.09 18.50 14.09
C ARG A 243 3.47 17.35 13.31
N THR A 244 4.24 16.86 12.36
CA THR A 244 4.03 15.57 11.72
C THR A 244 5.22 14.65 12.06
N ASP A 245 4.94 13.40 12.38
CA ASP A 245 5.94 12.36 12.58
C ASP A 245 5.85 11.34 11.45
N VAL A 246 6.99 10.82 11.01
CA VAL A 246 7.06 9.58 10.22
C VAL A 246 6.99 8.42 11.18
N VAL A 247 6.01 7.57 11.01
CA VAL A 247 5.82 6.39 11.86
C VAL A 247 6.20 5.15 11.09
N ILE A 248 7.05 4.32 11.68
CA ILE A 248 7.50 3.05 11.11
C ILE A 248 7.47 1.97 12.19
N GLY A 249 6.98 0.78 11.83
CA GLY A 249 7.14 -0.41 12.65
C GLY A 249 8.55 -0.97 12.49
N ALA A 250 9.18 -1.28 13.59
CA ALA A 250 10.46 -1.99 13.67
C ALA A 250 10.31 -3.23 14.56
N PRO A 251 11.17 -4.24 14.46
CA PRO A 251 11.19 -5.34 15.41
C PRO A 251 11.10 -4.85 16.85
N TYR A 252 10.13 -5.36 17.59
CA TYR A 252 9.81 -5.03 18.98
C TYR A 252 9.27 -3.62 19.26
N GLU A 253 9.31 -2.68 18.29
CA GLU A 253 9.04 -1.26 18.53
C GLU A 253 8.24 -0.61 17.39
N ILE A 254 7.57 0.50 17.72
CA ILE A 254 7.06 1.48 16.76
C ILE A 254 7.82 2.77 16.99
N TRP A 255 8.35 3.36 15.92
CA TRP A 255 9.13 4.59 15.99
C TRP A 255 8.41 5.78 15.37
N GLY A 256 8.54 6.94 16.01
CA GLY A 256 8.13 8.24 15.49
C GLY A 256 9.35 9.12 15.21
N ILE A 257 9.60 9.41 13.93
CA ILE A 257 10.78 10.09 13.43
C ILE A 257 10.41 11.49 12.94
N ASN A 258 11.28 12.48 13.18
CA ASN A 258 11.14 13.81 12.60
C ASN A 258 11.41 13.75 11.08
N PRO A 259 10.44 14.06 10.21
CA PRO A 259 10.63 13.97 8.76
C PRO A 259 11.70 14.91 8.21
N ALA A 260 11.92 16.06 8.83
CA ALA A 260 12.88 17.06 8.36
C ALA A 260 14.34 16.74 8.76
N THR A 261 14.56 15.97 9.84
CA THR A 261 15.91 15.80 10.43
C THR A 261 16.32 14.35 10.64
N GLY A 262 15.40 13.38 10.47
CA GLY A 262 15.65 11.97 10.75
C GLY A 262 15.80 11.62 12.24
N LYS A 263 15.68 12.58 13.15
CA LYS A 263 15.82 12.32 14.58
C LYS A 263 14.63 11.53 15.12
N LEU A 264 14.92 10.45 15.83
CA LEU A 264 13.92 9.72 16.62
C LEU A 264 13.34 10.67 17.67
N ARG A 265 12.03 10.85 17.65
CA ARG A 265 11.28 11.67 18.61
C ARG A 265 10.76 10.85 19.77
N TRP A 266 10.21 9.69 19.44
CA TRP A 266 9.67 8.74 20.39
C TRP A 266 9.72 7.32 19.84
N TYR A 267 9.65 6.36 20.75
CA TYR A 267 9.43 4.96 20.45
C TYR A 267 8.44 4.36 21.45
N CYS A 268 7.78 3.29 21.04
CA CYS A 268 6.88 2.51 21.88
C CYS A 268 7.22 1.03 21.73
N SER A 269 7.44 0.34 22.83
CA SER A 269 7.54 -1.12 22.80
C SER A 269 6.22 -1.71 22.27
N ALA A 270 6.33 -2.62 21.31
CA ALA A 270 5.20 -3.18 20.59
C ALA A 270 5.15 -4.71 20.73
N MET A 271 5.01 -5.43 19.61
CA MET A 271 4.86 -6.88 19.62
C MET A 271 6.21 -7.59 19.73
N GLU A 272 6.20 -8.78 20.33
CA GLU A 272 7.33 -9.70 20.44
C GLU A 272 7.65 -10.36 19.06
N THR A 273 8.17 -9.56 18.14
CA THR A 273 8.51 -10.01 16.80
C THR A 273 9.88 -9.50 16.34
N ASP A 274 10.68 -10.38 15.74
CA ASP A 274 12.01 -10.08 15.20
C ASP A 274 11.98 -9.51 13.77
N GLN A 275 10.78 -9.21 13.27
CA GLN A 275 10.54 -8.66 11.92
C GLN A 275 9.27 -7.83 11.90
N PHE A 276 9.16 -6.92 10.92
CA PHE A 276 7.95 -6.11 10.72
C PHE A 276 7.58 -6.06 9.24
N ASN A 277 6.46 -6.71 8.87
CA ASN A 277 6.06 -6.90 7.47
C ASN A 277 4.89 -6.00 7.06
N SER A 278 3.87 -5.87 7.91
CA SER A 278 2.72 -5.02 7.58
C SER A 278 3.05 -3.54 7.82
N SER A 279 2.36 -2.65 7.13
CA SER A 279 2.52 -1.22 7.35
C SER A 279 1.69 -0.77 8.54
N VAL A 280 2.12 0.30 9.21
CA VAL A 280 1.32 0.95 10.25
C VAL A 280 0.14 1.69 9.61
N LEU A 281 -0.97 1.76 10.35
CA LEU A 281 -2.17 2.52 9.99
C LEU A 281 -2.29 3.72 10.92
N ILE A 282 -2.86 4.82 10.42
CA ILE A 282 -3.05 6.04 11.20
C ILE A 282 -4.46 6.55 11.00
N ASP A 283 -5.16 6.79 12.09
CA ASP A 283 -6.49 7.38 12.10
C ASP A 283 -6.69 8.23 13.35
N GLY A 284 -7.16 9.47 13.18
CA GLY A 284 -7.54 10.37 14.27
C GLY A 284 -6.48 10.53 15.36
N GLY A 285 -5.19 10.52 15.03
CA GLY A 285 -4.10 10.60 16.01
C GLY A 285 -3.79 9.29 16.73
N THR A 286 -4.37 8.17 16.30
CA THR A 286 -4.05 6.82 16.78
C THR A 286 -3.31 6.05 15.70
N ILE A 287 -2.27 5.34 16.10
CA ILE A 287 -1.43 4.47 15.28
C ILE A 287 -1.83 3.03 15.59
N TYR A 288 -2.08 2.23 14.56
CA TYR A 288 -2.37 0.81 14.68
C TYR A 288 -1.30 0.00 13.97
N ALA A 289 -0.87 -1.07 14.60
CA ALA A 289 0.06 -2.02 14.03
C ALA A 289 -0.38 -3.45 14.31
N VAL A 290 -0.19 -4.32 13.32
CA VAL A 290 -0.51 -5.74 13.42
C VAL A 290 0.59 -6.53 12.75
N GLU A 291 1.11 -7.56 13.41
CA GLU A 291 2.16 -8.41 12.84
C GLU A 291 1.83 -9.90 13.01
N GLY A 292 2.19 -10.70 12.02
CA GLY A 292 1.76 -12.09 11.96
C GLY A 292 2.66 -13.11 12.63
N ARG A 293 3.97 -12.87 12.66
CA ARG A 293 4.93 -13.86 13.15
C ARG A 293 5.32 -13.62 14.60
N GLY A 294 4.79 -14.41 15.48
CA GLY A 294 4.97 -14.24 16.93
C GLY A 294 4.20 -13.07 17.48
N GLY A 295 3.50 -12.40 16.63
CA GLY A 295 2.94 -11.10 16.57
C GLY A 295 1.92 -10.70 17.61
N GLY A 296 0.96 -9.96 17.12
CA GLY A 296 -0.08 -9.32 17.91
C GLY A 296 -0.54 -8.06 17.22
N SER A 297 -1.33 -7.30 17.96
CA SER A 297 -1.85 -6.01 17.51
C SER A 297 -1.74 -4.98 18.63
N ILE A 298 -1.55 -3.72 18.24
CA ILE A 298 -1.42 -2.61 19.21
C ILE A 298 -2.02 -1.34 18.62
N ALA A 299 -2.65 -0.55 19.47
CA ALA A 299 -3.03 0.83 19.17
C ALA A 299 -2.32 1.78 20.12
N ILE A 300 -1.74 2.84 19.57
CA ILE A 300 -0.91 3.81 20.29
C ILE A 300 -1.38 5.21 19.95
N ARG A 301 -1.50 6.10 20.92
CA ARG A 301 -1.66 7.53 20.64
C ARG A 301 -0.40 8.09 20.01
N ALA A 302 -0.56 8.83 18.91
CA ALA A 302 0.55 9.50 18.24
C ALA A 302 1.20 10.57 19.12
N GLY A 303 2.48 10.86 18.86
CA GLY A 303 3.21 11.92 19.54
C GLY A 303 3.92 11.47 20.81
N GLY A 304 4.30 12.45 21.65
CA GLY A 304 5.14 12.22 22.83
C GLY A 304 6.61 12.45 22.57
N LYS A 305 7.48 11.99 23.49
CA LYS A 305 8.93 12.14 23.44
C LYS A 305 9.61 11.00 24.19
N GLY A 306 10.66 10.42 23.63
CA GLY A 306 11.40 9.31 24.25
C GLY A 306 10.54 8.04 24.29
N ASP A 307 10.67 7.28 25.35
CA ASP A 307 9.86 6.09 25.60
C ASP A 307 8.41 6.46 25.96
N VAL A 308 7.46 6.05 25.12
CA VAL A 308 6.05 6.30 25.34
C VAL A 308 5.25 5.01 25.64
N SER A 309 5.94 3.90 25.86
CA SER A 309 5.31 2.58 26.09
C SER A 309 4.34 2.56 27.28
N GLY A 310 4.69 3.27 28.35
CA GLY A 310 3.85 3.36 29.55
C GLY A 310 2.72 4.38 29.49
N SER A 311 2.69 5.27 28.49
CA SER A 311 1.76 6.41 28.46
C SER A 311 0.82 6.44 27.27
N ASN A 312 1.26 5.94 26.11
CA ASN A 312 0.54 6.13 24.85
C ASN A 312 -0.20 4.87 24.38
N VAL A 313 0.08 3.70 24.91
CA VAL A 313 -0.65 2.48 24.53
C VAL A 313 -2.12 2.62 24.89
N VAL A 314 -3.00 2.47 23.91
CA VAL A 314 -4.46 2.49 24.07
C VAL A 314 -4.96 1.09 24.38
N TRP A 315 -4.54 0.12 23.58
CA TRP A 315 -4.79 -1.31 23.79
C TRP A 315 -3.73 -2.16 23.07
N SER A 316 -3.60 -3.41 23.50
CA SER A 316 -2.84 -4.45 22.82
C SER A 316 -3.67 -5.73 22.71
N GLY A 317 -3.44 -6.53 21.68
CA GLY A 317 -4.19 -7.74 21.38
C GLY A 317 -3.32 -8.80 20.70
N ASN A 318 -3.94 -9.97 20.44
CA ASN A 318 -3.27 -11.12 19.83
C ASN A 318 -3.67 -11.30 18.34
N ASP A 319 -4.29 -10.30 17.73
CA ASP A 319 -4.63 -10.38 16.31
C ASP A 319 -3.38 -10.42 15.47
N SER A 320 -3.43 -11.21 14.40
CA SER A 320 -2.28 -11.35 13.52
C SER A 320 -2.66 -11.21 12.06
N ASN A 321 -1.80 -10.53 11.30
CA ASN A 321 -1.89 -10.44 9.86
C ASN A 321 -0.47 -10.38 9.28
N ARG A 322 -0.06 -11.43 8.56
CA ARG A 322 1.38 -11.66 8.35
C ARG A 322 2.03 -10.69 7.38
N PHE A 323 1.38 -10.35 6.27
CA PHE A 323 1.98 -9.55 5.20
C PHE A 323 1.09 -8.39 4.77
N SER A 324 -0.21 -8.66 4.55
CA SER A 324 -1.13 -7.61 4.13
C SER A 324 -1.34 -6.61 5.27
N THR A 325 -1.44 -5.34 4.94
CA THR A 325 -1.80 -4.30 5.89
C THR A 325 -3.32 -4.28 6.06
N PRO A 326 -3.87 -4.30 7.28
CA PRO A 326 -5.30 -4.21 7.50
C PRO A 326 -5.93 -2.95 6.88
N LEU A 327 -7.24 -2.94 6.72
CA LEU A 327 -8.00 -1.75 6.34
C LEU A 327 -8.75 -1.21 7.56
N LEU A 328 -8.59 0.09 7.81
CA LEU A 328 -9.28 0.78 8.89
C LEU A 328 -10.35 1.69 8.29
N TYR A 329 -11.61 1.44 8.64
CA TYR A 329 -12.75 2.21 8.12
C TYR A 329 -13.88 2.28 9.13
N GLU A 330 -14.39 3.48 9.41
CA GLU A 330 -15.49 3.73 10.36
C GLU A 330 -15.31 3.05 11.72
N GLY A 331 -14.11 3.19 12.30
CA GLY A 331 -13.79 2.61 13.61
C GLY A 331 -13.69 1.07 13.63
N ARG A 332 -13.60 0.43 12.47
CA ARG A 332 -13.44 -1.01 12.30
C ARG A 332 -12.14 -1.31 11.56
N MET A 333 -11.37 -2.26 12.08
CA MET A 333 -10.16 -2.73 11.42
C MET A 333 -10.43 -4.13 10.83
N TYR A 334 -10.29 -4.23 9.49
CA TYR A 334 -10.49 -5.45 8.72
C TYR A 334 -9.15 -6.11 8.42
N LEU A 335 -8.92 -7.27 8.99
CA LEU A 335 -7.76 -8.12 8.75
C LEU A 335 -8.17 -9.21 7.77
N ILE A 336 -7.54 -9.25 6.59
CA ILE A 336 -7.88 -10.22 5.55
C ILE A 336 -6.61 -10.92 5.09
N SER A 337 -6.56 -12.23 5.27
CA SER A 337 -5.43 -13.07 4.85
C SER A 337 -5.83 -14.55 4.80
N GLY A 338 -5.34 -15.30 3.82
CA GLY A 338 -5.55 -16.75 3.71
C GLY A 338 -7.03 -17.16 3.63
N GLY A 339 -7.87 -16.30 3.05
CA GLY A 339 -9.30 -16.53 2.95
C GLY A 339 -10.08 -16.32 4.27
N LEU A 340 -9.43 -15.81 5.31
CA LEU A 340 -10.06 -15.41 6.57
C LEU A 340 -10.25 -13.90 6.59
N VAL A 341 -11.42 -13.46 7.02
CA VAL A 341 -11.73 -12.05 7.33
C VAL A 341 -12.02 -11.96 8.82
N LYS A 342 -11.26 -11.14 9.52
CA LYS A 342 -11.53 -10.77 10.90
C LYS A 342 -11.76 -9.26 10.97
N CYS A 343 -12.79 -8.85 11.68
CA CYS A 343 -13.07 -7.45 11.95
C CYS A 343 -13.00 -7.21 13.46
N VAL A 344 -12.23 -6.19 13.83
CA VAL A 344 -12.10 -5.77 15.24
C VAL A 344 -12.47 -4.30 15.38
N ASN A 345 -12.95 -3.92 16.56
CA ASN A 345 -13.22 -2.54 16.92
C ASN A 345 -11.88 -1.80 17.11
N ALA A 346 -11.67 -0.73 16.39
CA ALA A 346 -10.43 0.05 16.44
C ALA A 346 -10.20 0.72 17.82
N ALA A 347 -11.26 1.02 18.58
CA ALA A 347 -11.15 1.71 19.86
C ALA A 347 -10.63 0.82 20.99
N ASP A 348 -10.89 -0.50 20.96
CA ASP A 348 -10.55 -1.42 22.04
C ASP A 348 -10.00 -2.79 21.60
N GLY A 349 -9.81 -3.00 20.31
CA GLY A 349 -9.27 -4.24 19.72
C GLY A 349 -10.19 -5.46 19.82
N LYS A 350 -11.44 -5.31 20.28
CA LYS A 350 -12.35 -6.46 20.43
C LYS A 350 -12.88 -6.94 19.10
N GLU A 351 -12.98 -8.25 18.95
CA GLU A 351 -13.56 -8.88 17.78
C GLU A 351 -15.03 -8.46 17.62
N ILE A 352 -15.37 -8.02 16.41
CA ILE A 352 -16.76 -7.77 15.98
C ILE A 352 -17.29 -9.00 15.27
N PHE A 353 -16.53 -9.54 14.31
CA PHE A 353 -16.83 -10.81 13.63
C PHE A 353 -15.57 -11.46 13.09
N GLN A 354 -15.68 -12.76 12.81
CA GLN A 354 -14.72 -13.51 12.02
C GLN A 354 -15.47 -14.43 11.05
N GLY A 355 -14.99 -14.55 9.82
CA GLY A 355 -15.59 -15.40 8.80
C GLY A 355 -14.61 -15.81 7.70
N ARG A 356 -15.03 -16.75 6.85
CA ARG A 356 -14.22 -17.20 5.70
C ARG A 356 -14.80 -16.70 4.39
N LEU A 357 -13.92 -16.32 3.47
CA LEU A 357 -14.27 -16.00 2.09
C LEU A 357 -14.60 -17.32 1.35
N THR A 358 -15.88 -17.59 1.18
CA THR A 358 -16.39 -18.73 0.41
C THR A 358 -17.00 -18.24 -0.88
N ALA A 359 -16.98 -19.07 -1.92
CA ALA A 359 -17.63 -18.76 -3.20
C ALA A 359 -19.15 -18.86 -3.01
N GLY A 360 -19.84 -17.71 -2.92
CA GLY A 360 -21.28 -17.57 -3.10
C GLY A 360 -22.15 -18.15 -2.00
N GLY A 361 -22.60 -17.29 -1.06
CA GLY A 361 -23.64 -17.55 -0.09
C GLY A 361 -23.48 -16.71 1.16
N PRO A 362 -24.55 -16.36 1.87
CA PRO A 362 -24.43 -15.69 3.16
C PRO A 362 -23.60 -16.57 4.11
N ALA A 363 -22.62 -15.98 4.79
CA ALA A 363 -21.81 -16.66 5.77
C ALA A 363 -22.72 -17.27 6.84
N ALA A 364 -22.79 -18.62 6.88
CA ALA A 364 -23.43 -19.30 8.00
C ALA A 364 -22.60 -19.03 9.26
N GLY A 365 -23.08 -18.09 10.07
CA GLY A 365 -22.60 -17.85 11.42
C GLY A 365 -22.95 -19.06 12.29
N GLY A 366 -22.07 -20.05 12.34
CA GLY A 366 -22.12 -21.14 13.31
C GLY A 366 -21.00 -20.95 14.34
N PRO A 367 -21.28 -21.17 15.64
CA PRO A 367 -20.24 -21.15 16.65
C PRO A 367 -19.20 -22.25 16.38
N PRO A 368 -17.92 -22.08 16.75
CA PRO A 368 -16.91 -23.11 16.58
C PRO A 368 -17.31 -24.36 17.35
N ALA A 369 -17.43 -25.50 16.65
CA ALA A 369 -17.62 -26.78 17.29
C ALA A 369 -16.40 -27.12 18.15
N GLY A 370 -16.53 -26.91 19.44
CA GLY A 370 -15.59 -27.38 20.44
C GLY A 370 -15.66 -28.90 20.53
N GLY A 371 -14.64 -29.58 20.03
CA GLY A 371 -14.40 -31.01 20.31
C GLY A 371 -13.17 -31.15 21.19
N PRO A 372 -13.25 -31.91 22.33
CA PRO A 372 -12.15 -32.12 23.23
C PRO A 372 -11.25 -33.28 22.72
N GLY A 373 -9.95 -33.10 22.82
CA GLY A 373 -9.01 -34.17 23.04
C GLY A 373 -8.17 -34.61 21.84
N GLY A 374 -6.86 -34.49 22.02
CA GLY A 374 -5.88 -35.18 21.23
C GLY A 374 -4.53 -34.48 21.19
N GLY A 375 -3.75 -34.57 22.27
CA GLY A 375 -2.35 -34.13 22.29
C GLY A 375 -1.50 -34.93 21.30
N GLY A 376 -1.06 -34.29 20.25
CA GLY A 376 -0.07 -34.76 19.32
C GLY A 376 0.88 -33.63 19.01
N ARG A 377 2.10 -33.66 19.56
CA ARG A 377 3.21 -32.82 19.14
C ARG A 377 3.62 -33.22 17.73
N GLY A 378 2.87 -32.78 16.73
CA GLY A 378 3.26 -32.84 15.34
C GLY A 378 4.13 -31.63 15.00
N ARG A 379 5.40 -31.85 14.68
CA ARG A 379 6.22 -30.91 13.90
C ARG A 379 5.40 -30.55 12.66
N GLY A 380 4.77 -29.38 12.68
CA GLY A 380 4.04 -28.84 11.54
C GLY A 380 5.02 -28.55 10.41
N GLY A 381 5.20 -29.52 9.53
CA GLY A 381 5.77 -29.25 8.23
C GLY A 381 4.82 -28.29 7.51
N PHE A 382 5.37 -27.24 6.92
CA PHE A 382 4.68 -26.37 5.97
C PHE A 382 4.32 -27.20 4.71
N GLY A 383 3.27 -28.00 4.83
CA GLY A 383 2.70 -28.80 3.74
C GLY A 383 1.86 -27.89 2.85
N GLY A 384 2.40 -27.55 1.70
CA GLY A 384 1.75 -26.75 0.70
C GLY A 384 0.50 -27.37 0.10
N GLY A 385 -0.66 -26.98 0.59
CA GLY A 385 -1.78 -26.77 -0.30
C GLY A 385 -1.51 -25.51 -1.11
N ARG A 386 -1.96 -25.40 -2.36
CA ARG A 386 -1.75 -24.27 -3.31
C ARG A 386 -2.25 -22.87 -2.84
N GLY A 387 -2.29 -22.60 -1.55
CA GLY A 387 -2.60 -21.33 -0.90
C GLY A 387 -1.36 -20.82 -0.17
N GLY A 388 -0.42 -20.21 -0.87
CA GLY A 388 0.61 -19.37 -0.27
C GLY A 388 -0.02 -18.22 0.51
N SER A 389 0.76 -17.54 1.36
CA SER A 389 0.31 -16.35 2.08
C SER A 389 -0.09 -15.26 1.09
N ASP A 390 -1.19 -14.55 1.38
CA ASP A 390 -1.62 -13.40 0.61
C ASP A 390 -0.78 -12.17 1.02
N TYR A 391 -0.36 -11.40 0.03
CA TYR A 391 0.45 -10.20 0.22
C TYR A 391 -0.32 -8.91 -0.05
N ALA A 392 -1.30 -8.97 -0.98
CA ALA A 392 -2.13 -7.81 -1.30
C ALA A 392 -2.95 -7.37 -0.08
N SER A 393 -2.99 -6.07 0.14
CA SER A 393 -3.82 -5.46 1.18
C SER A 393 -5.21 -5.13 0.65
N PRO A 394 -6.27 -5.19 1.48
CA PRO A 394 -7.58 -4.70 1.09
C PRO A 394 -7.55 -3.18 0.87
N VAL A 395 -8.37 -2.71 -0.09
CA VAL A 395 -8.61 -1.29 -0.37
C VAL A 395 -10.11 -1.00 -0.38
N LEU A 396 -10.48 0.26 -0.13
CA LEU A 396 -11.87 0.70 -0.08
C LEU A 396 -12.11 1.85 -1.06
N GLY A 397 -13.19 1.76 -1.81
CA GLY A 397 -13.74 2.81 -2.64
C GLY A 397 -15.22 2.61 -2.88
N ASP A 398 -15.97 3.69 -3.07
CA ASP A 398 -17.42 3.66 -3.28
C ASP A 398 -18.16 2.78 -2.25
N GLY A 399 -17.78 2.88 -0.97
CA GLY A 399 -18.38 2.11 0.12
C GLY A 399 -18.20 0.59 0.05
N LYS A 400 -17.22 0.08 -0.73
CA LYS A 400 -16.94 -1.34 -0.92
C LYS A 400 -15.48 -1.65 -0.66
N ILE A 401 -15.20 -2.80 -0.03
CA ILE A 401 -13.85 -3.32 0.15
C ILE A 401 -13.52 -4.25 -1.02
N TYR A 402 -12.39 -4.01 -1.67
CA TYR A 402 -11.84 -4.85 -2.72
C TYR A 402 -10.60 -5.55 -2.18
N TYR A 403 -10.57 -6.87 -2.29
CA TYR A 403 -9.47 -7.70 -1.85
C TYR A 403 -9.15 -8.76 -2.90
N VAL A 404 -7.89 -8.88 -3.29
CA VAL A 404 -7.41 -9.91 -4.20
C VAL A 404 -6.50 -10.88 -3.44
N ASN A 405 -6.75 -12.19 -3.57
CA ASN A 405 -5.83 -13.19 -3.07
C ASN A 405 -4.74 -13.51 -4.10
N ARG A 406 -3.69 -14.18 -3.68
CA ARG A 406 -2.55 -14.53 -4.53
C ARG A 406 -2.93 -15.33 -5.79
N ALA A 407 -3.98 -16.15 -5.71
CA ALA A 407 -4.49 -16.95 -6.83
C ALA A 407 -5.32 -16.17 -7.85
N GLY A 408 -5.57 -14.86 -7.61
CA GLY A 408 -6.33 -13.98 -8.51
C GLY A 408 -7.84 -14.00 -8.28
N ASP A 409 -8.32 -14.59 -7.18
CA ASP A 409 -9.72 -14.40 -6.79
C ASP A 409 -9.86 -13.01 -6.14
N ILE A 410 -10.80 -12.21 -6.63
CA ILE A 410 -11.06 -10.85 -6.16
C ILE A 410 -12.44 -10.83 -5.50
N TYR A 411 -12.45 -10.51 -4.23
CA TYR A 411 -13.66 -10.40 -3.42
C TYR A 411 -14.05 -8.93 -3.27
N VAL A 412 -15.34 -8.67 -3.47
CA VAL A 412 -15.97 -7.38 -3.18
C VAL A 412 -16.81 -7.56 -1.93
N LEU A 413 -16.51 -6.83 -0.86
CA LEU A 413 -17.15 -6.97 0.44
C LEU A 413 -17.86 -5.67 0.80
N LYS A 414 -18.96 -5.78 1.53
CA LYS A 414 -19.62 -4.64 2.15
C LYS A 414 -19.04 -4.40 3.53
N PRO A 415 -18.54 -3.18 3.84
CA PRO A 415 -18.14 -2.84 5.20
C PRO A 415 -19.34 -2.92 6.16
N GLY A 416 -19.11 -3.43 7.38
CA GLY A 416 -20.20 -3.55 8.34
C GLY A 416 -19.84 -4.36 9.59
N ALA A 417 -20.84 -4.71 10.36
CA ALA A 417 -20.70 -5.51 11.58
C ALA A 417 -20.79 -7.03 11.36
N ALA A 418 -20.88 -7.46 10.11
CA ALA A 418 -20.88 -8.86 9.70
C ALA A 418 -20.17 -9.02 8.36
N LEU A 419 -19.67 -10.22 8.07
CA LEU A 419 -19.09 -10.53 6.75
C LEU A 419 -20.21 -10.63 5.70
N GLU A 420 -20.19 -9.73 4.73
CA GLU A 420 -21.08 -9.75 3.56
C GLU A 420 -20.23 -9.71 2.29
N VAL A 421 -20.24 -10.81 1.52
CA VAL A 421 -19.54 -10.92 0.23
C VAL A 421 -20.53 -10.54 -0.87
N LEU A 422 -20.27 -9.41 -1.54
CA LEU A 422 -21.12 -8.91 -2.64
C LEU A 422 -20.85 -9.66 -3.95
N ALA A 423 -19.57 -9.96 -4.22
CA ALA A 423 -19.16 -10.69 -5.40
C ALA A 423 -17.79 -11.36 -5.21
N LYS A 424 -17.55 -12.38 -6.03
CA LYS A 424 -16.24 -12.98 -6.28
C LYS A 424 -15.95 -12.90 -7.77
N ASN A 425 -14.87 -12.25 -8.15
CA ASN A 425 -14.46 -11.95 -9.52
C ASN A 425 -13.13 -12.60 -9.86
N ARG A 426 -12.81 -12.65 -11.15
CA ARG A 426 -11.52 -13.07 -11.68
C ARG A 426 -11.24 -12.33 -13.00
N LEU A 427 -10.03 -11.81 -13.18
CA LEU A 427 -9.65 -11.00 -14.35
C LEU A 427 -9.07 -11.82 -15.51
N THR A 428 -8.63 -13.04 -15.25
CA THR A 428 -8.04 -13.93 -16.23
C THR A 428 -8.23 -15.39 -15.81
N ALA A 429 -8.35 -16.27 -16.78
CA ALA A 429 -8.29 -17.72 -16.56
C ALA A 429 -6.84 -18.22 -16.38
N ASP A 430 -5.85 -17.43 -16.78
CA ASP A 430 -4.43 -17.76 -16.63
C ASP A 430 -4.02 -17.85 -15.17
N GLN A 431 -3.04 -18.70 -14.89
CA GLN A 431 -2.45 -18.80 -13.57
C GLN A 431 -1.37 -17.71 -13.43
N GLU A 432 -1.74 -16.61 -12.80
CA GLU A 432 -0.87 -15.48 -12.48
C GLU A 432 -0.87 -15.22 -10.98
N ASP A 433 0.24 -14.70 -10.46
CA ASP A 433 0.37 -14.30 -9.05
C ASP A 433 -0.14 -12.87 -8.88
N PHE A 434 -1.10 -12.66 -7.97
CA PHE A 434 -1.68 -11.36 -7.64
C PHE A 434 -1.28 -10.94 -6.23
N SER A 435 -0.04 -10.52 -6.07
CA SER A 435 0.51 -10.09 -4.76
C SER A 435 0.50 -8.57 -4.57
N ALA A 436 0.20 -7.78 -5.60
CA ALA A 436 0.14 -6.33 -5.51
C ALA A 436 -1.21 -5.84 -4.96
N THR A 437 -1.17 -4.86 -4.05
CA THR A 437 -2.36 -4.14 -3.58
C THR A 437 -2.95 -3.30 -4.72
N PRO A 438 -4.26 -3.34 -4.96
CA PRO A 438 -4.91 -2.53 -6.00
C PRO A 438 -4.81 -1.02 -5.73
N ALA A 439 -4.93 -0.23 -6.79
CA ALA A 439 -5.12 1.22 -6.71
C ALA A 439 -6.53 1.61 -7.18
N ILE A 440 -7.09 2.65 -6.57
CA ILE A 440 -8.42 3.18 -6.94
C ILE A 440 -8.28 4.66 -7.25
N SER A 441 -8.73 5.06 -8.43
CA SER A 441 -8.71 6.48 -8.84
C SER A 441 -9.78 6.75 -9.90
N ASN A 442 -10.64 7.73 -9.65
CA ASN A 442 -11.64 8.25 -10.58
C ASN A 442 -12.48 7.15 -11.25
N GLY A 443 -13.20 6.36 -10.45
CA GLY A 443 -14.07 5.30 -10.94
C GLY A 443 -13.37 4.09 -11.56
N GLN A 444 -12.04 3.99 -11.41
CA GLN A 444 -11.24 2.90 -11.94
C GLN A 444 -10.49 2.17 -10.83
N ILE A 445 -10.37 0.85 -10.98
CA ILE A 445 -9.55 0.00 -10.11
C ILE A 445 -8.45 -0.63 -10.95
N PHE A 446 -7.22 -0.50 -10.49
CA PHE A 446 -6.05 -1.06 -11.16
C PHE A 446 -5.55 -2.27 -10.37
N PHE A 447 -5.67 -3.45 -10.95
CA PHE A 447 -5.15 -4.70 -10.41
C PHE A 447 -3.87 -5.08 -11.14
N ARG A 448 -2.89 -5.58 -10.42
CA ARG A 448 -1.66 -6.07 -11.00
C ARG A 448 -1.42 -7.52 -10.64
N SER A 449 -1.10 -8.30 -11.67
CA SER A 449 -0.49 -9.61 -11.51
C SER A 449 1.03 -9.56 -11.73
N SER A 450 1.68 -10.71 -11.62
CA SER A 450 3.10 -10.85 -11.95
C SER A 450 3.44 -10.54 -13.43
N ARG A 451 2.45 -10.49 -14.33
CA ARG A 451 2.64 -10.34 -15.79
C ARG A 451 1.87 -9.19 -16.42
N HIS A 452 0.76 -8.78 -15.83
CA HIS A 452 -0.16 -7.83 -16.43
C HIS A 452 -0.63 -6.78 -15.44
N LEU A 453 -1.00 -5.63 -16.00
CA LEU A 453 -1.80 -4.62 -15.32
C LEU A 453 -3.20 -4.62 -15.95
N TYR A 454 -4.22 -4.55 -15.10
CA TYR A 454 -5.63 -4.57 -15.49
C TYR A 454 -6.30 -3.30 -15.00
N CYS A 455 -7.12 -2.66 -15.82
CA CYS A 455 -8.01 -1.58 -15.43
C CYS A 455 -9.46 -2.03 -15.48
N VAL A 456 -10.16 -1.84 -14.39
CA VAL A 456 -11.59 -2.15 -14.22
C VAL A 456 -12.35 -0.87 -13.95
N SER A 457 -13.49 -0.66 -14.62
CA SER A 457 -14.39 0.48 -14.37
C SER A 457 -15.82 0.09 -14.64
N ALA A 458 -16.80 0.74 -13.98
CA ALA A 458 -18.19 0.64 -14.39
C ALA A 458 -18.35 1.18 -15.83
N GLN A 459 -19.10 0.44 -16.66
CA GLN A 459 -19.46 0.87 -18.03
C GLN A 459 -20.79 1.61 -17.99
#